data_7dbf90dd989adea2e3f9cdd963abf4d3
#
_entry.id   7dbf90dd989adea2e3f9cdd963abf4d3
#
_cell.length_a   1.000
_cell.length_b   1.000
_cell.length_c   1.000
_cell.angle_alpha   90.00
_cell.angle_beta   90.00
_cell.angle_gamma   90.00
#
_symmetry.space_group_name_H-M   'P 1'
#
loop_
_entity.id
_entity.type
_entity.pdbx_description
1 polymer ?
#
loop_
_entity_poly.entity_id
_entity_poly.type
_entity_poly.pdbx_seq_one_letter_code
_entity_poly.pdbx_strand_id
1 'polypeptide(L)'
;MAVFTRVLRDELEGWLKDYSVGTLTDFHGIESGIENTNYFVTTSEGEFVLTIFEVLKAHELPFYLNFMAHLANHGIPCPRPIANLQNQYLGALKNKPASLVSKLEGTSVLKPSPLHCVKVGKLLANMHLAGKSYPLNMDNPRGPAWRKIAAAKVWELDRKSTRLNSSHG
;
A
#
# COMPACT_ATOMS: atom_id res chain seq x y z
N MET A 1 1.80 6.85 14.90
CA MET A 1 1.45 5.42 15.10
C MET A 1 0.51 5.04 13.97
N ALA A 2 0.98 4.22 13.00
CA ALA A 2 0.22 3.89 11.79
C ALA A 2 -0.48 2.51 11.85
N VAL A 3 -0.68 1.96 13.04
CA VAL A 3 -1.52 0.78 13.26
C VAL A 3 -2.87 1.23 13.78
N PHE A 4 -3.82 1.46 12.89
CA PHE A 4 -5.20 1.87 13.22
C PHE A 4 -6.06 0.67 13.62
N THR A 5 -5.84 -0.49 12.97
CA THR A 5 -6.53 -1.74 13.24
C THR A 5 -5.58 -2.74 13.87
N ARG A 6 -5.77 -3.01 15.16
CA ARG A 6 -5.00 -4.02 15.88
C ARG A 6 -5.48 -5.42 15.52
N VAL A 7 -4.54 -6.29 15.15
CA VAL A 7 -4.77 -7.71 14.86
C VAL A 7 -4.11 -8.55 15.95
N LEU A 8 -4.81 -9.56 16.44
CA LEU A 8 -4.28 -10.54 17.38
C LEU A 8 -3.66 -11.72 16.61
N ARG A 9 -2.77 -12.47 17.28
CA ARG A 9 -2.07 -13.59 16.64
C ARG A 9 -3.03 -14.65 16.11
N ASP A 10 -4.00 -15.06 16.91
CA ASP A 10 -5.01 -16.06 16.55
C ASP A 10 -5.90 -15.63 15.38
N GLU A 11 -6.22 -14.34 15.30
CA GLU A 11 -6.97 -13.76 14.19
C GLU A 11 -6.17 -13.81 12.88
N LEU A 12 -4.86 -13.48 12.97
CA LEU A 12 -3.97 -13.54 11.80
C LEU A 12 -3.70 -14.99 11.37
N GLU A 13 -3.45 -15.89 12.31
CA GLU A 13 -3.28 -17.33 12.03
C GLU A 13 -4.53 -17.92 11.39
N GLY A 14 -5.71 -17.53 11.86
CA GLY A 14 -6.98 -17.92 11.26
C GLY A 14 -7.12 -17.45 9.82
N TRP A 15 -6.80 -16.19 9.57
CA TRP A 15 -6.87 -15.58 8.24
C TRP A 15 -5.85 -16.16 7.25
N LEU A 16 -4.63 -16.45 7.73
CA LEU A 16 -3.58 -17.03 6.89
C LEU A 16 -3.87 -18.47 6.44
N LYS A 17 -4.81 -19.18 7.06
CA LYS A 17 -5.26 -20.51 6.58
C LYS A 17 -5.87 -20.48 5.18
N ASP A 18 -6.34 -19.31 4.75
CA ASP A 18 -6.86 -19.12 3.40
C ASP A 18 -5.73 -18.94 2.36
N TYR A 19 -4.46 -19.00 2.76
CA TYR A 19 -3.30 -18.77 1.89
C TYR A 19 -2.32 -19.97 1.96
N SER A 20 -1.59 -20.21 0.86
CA SER A 20 -0.50 -21.19 0.82
C SER A 20 0.84 -20.53 1.18
N VAL A 21 0.95 -20.02 2.40
CA VAL A 21 2.15 -19.30 2.88
C VAL A 21 2.77 -19.92 4.13
N GLY A 22 2.34 -21.13 4.47
CA GLY A 22 2.84 -21.84 5.66
C GLY A 22 2.25 -21.33 6.96
N THR A 23 2.96 -21.59 8.06
CA THR A 23 2.53 -21.24 9.42
C THR A 23 3.14 -19.92 9.88
N LEU A 24 2.36 -19.10 10.59
CA LEU A 24 2.82 -17.84 11.17
C LEU A 24 3.90 -18.10 12.24
N THR A 25 5.07 -17.50 12.07
CA THR A 25 6.16 -17.53 13.04
C THR A 25 6.24 -16.23 13.83
N ASP A 26 6.20 -15.07 13.14
CA ASP A 26 6.24 -13.76 13.77
C ASP A 26 5.41 -12.74 12.99
N PHE A 27 4.95 -11.68 13.68
CA PHE A 27 4.38 -10.50 13.02
C PHE A 27 4.49 -9.28 13.93
N HIS A 28 4.68 -8.11 13.32
CA HIS A 28 4.71 -6.84 14.04
C HIS A 28 4.22 -5.68 13.16
N GLY A 29 3.62 -4.69 13.82
CA GLY A 29 3.05 -3.52 13.15
C GLY A 29 4.13 -2.62 12.54
N ILE A 30 3.83 -2.04 11.38
CA ILE A 30 4.67 -1.05 10.71
C ILE A 30 4.18 0.33 11.13
N GLU A 31 5.00 1.06 11.90
CA GLU A 31 4.62 2.38 12.43
C GLU A 31 4.66 3.50 11.38
N SER A 32 5.40 3.29 10.29
CA SER A 32 5.46 4.22 9.19
C SER A 32 4.27 4.04 8.25
N GLY A 33 3.52 5.09 8.00
CA GLY A 33 2.34 5.08 7.14
C GLY A 33 1.28 6.04 7.64
N ILE A 34 0.41 6.50 6.76
CA ILE A 34 -0.60 7.52 7.08
C ILE A 34 -2.02 7.12 6.67
N GLU A 35 -2.19 6.05 5.89
CA GLU A 35 -3.48 5.75 5.27
C GLU A 35 -3.98 4.33 5.54
N ASN A 36 -3.09 3.36 5.73
CA ASN A 36 -3.44 1.95 5.96
C ASN A 36 -2.74 1.38 7.19
N THR A 37 -3.31 0.33 7.76
CA THR A 37 -2.61 -0.49 8.76
C THR A 37 -1.78 -1.54 8.05
N ASN A 38 -0.49 -1.59 8.37
CA ASN A 38 0.43 -2.57 7.80
C ASN A 38 1.14 -3.37 8.89
N TYR A 39 1.37 -4.66 8.61
CA TYR A 39 2.17 -5.56 9.45
C TYR A 39 3.22 -6.26 8.59
N PHE A 40 4.45 -6.37 9.10
CA PHE A 40 5.35 -7.42 8.65
C PHE A 40 4.86 -8.75 9.18
N VAL A 41 4.83 -9.75 8.32
CA VAL A 41 4.36 -11.11 8.61
C VAL A 41 5.43 -12.08 8.18
N THR A 42 5.97 -12.85 9.11
CA THR A 42 6.94 -13.93 8.83
C THR A 42 6.25 -15.27 9.02
N THR A 43 6.40 -16.13 8.05
CA THR A 43 5.86 -17.49 8.07
C THR A 43 6.96 -18.51 7.80
N SER A 44 6.63 -19.80 7.85
CA SER A 44 7.57 -20.87 7.46
C SER A 44 7.96 -20.82 5.98
N GLU A 45 7.19 -20.15 5.13
CA GLU A 45 7.41 -20.10 3.67
C GLU A 45 7.94 -18.74 3.18
N GLY A 46 8.15 -17.77 4.07
CA GLY A 46 8.73 -16.48 3.70
C GLY A 46 8.25 -15.29 4.49
N GLU A 47 8.61 -14.11 3.98
CA GLU A 47 8.28 -12.83 4.56
C GLU A 47 7.30 -12.05 3.69
N PHE A 48 6.29 -11.48 4.32
CA PHE A 48 5.18 -10.80 3.66
C PHE A 48 4.85 -9.48 4.35
N VAL A 49 4.03 -8.68 3.69
CA VAL A 49 3.37 -7.50 4.28
C VAL A 49 1.87 -7.71 4.18
N LEU A 50 1.19 -7.71 5.32
CA LEU A 50 -0.26 -7.61 5.41
C LEU A 50 -0.63 -6.13 5.37
N THR A 51 -1.53 -5.76 4.47
CA THR A 51 -2.15 -4.42 4.42
C THR A 51 -3.64 -4.53 4.69
N ILE A 52 -4.12 -3.81 5.71
CA ILE A 52 -5.54 -3.61 5.99
C ILE A 52 -5.91 -2.21 5.49
N PHE A 53 -6.85 -2.13 4.56
CA PHE A 53 -7.26 -0.88 3.93
C PHE A 53 -8.27 -0.16 4.80
N GLU A 54 -7.89 1.01 5.31
CA GLU A 54 -8.72 1.78 6.24
C GLU A 54 -9.71 2.69 5.51
N VAL A 55 -9.37 3.14 4.31
CA VAL A 55 -10.11 4.16 3.54
C VAL A 55 -10.74 3.58 2.27
N LEU A 56 -9.95 2.87 1.45
CA LEU A 56 -10.42 2.31 0.19
C LEU A 56 -11.42 1.19 0.41
N LYS A 57 -12.47 1.18 -0.41
CA LYS A 57 -13.52 0.17 -0.38
C LYS A 57 -13.13 -1.09 -1.16
N ALA A 58 -13.71 -2.23 -0.80
CA ALA A 58 -13.39 -3.50 -1.43
C ALA A 58 -13.57 -3.51 -2.96
N HIS A 59 -14.51 -2.74 -3.51
CA HIS A 59 -14.75 -2.66 -4.95
C HIS A 59 -13.70 -1.85 -5.72
N GLU A 60 -12.93 -0.98 -5.03
CA GLU A 60 -11.88 -0.15 -5.65
C GLU A 60 -10.54 -0.90 -5.75
N LEU A 61 -10.29 -1.83 -4.84
CA LEU A 61 -9.00 -2.48 -4.62
C LEU A 61 -8.57 -3.46 -5.72
N PRO A 62 -9.47 -4.20 -6.41
CA PRO A 62 -9.07 -5.16 -7.42
C PRO A 62 -8.22 -4.55 -8.55
N PHE A 63 -8.50 -3.31 -8.95
CA PHE A 63 -7.69 -2.63 -9.96
C PHE A 63 -6.22 -2.53 -9.52
N TYR A 64 -5.98 -2.05 -8.31
CA TYR A 64 -4.62 -1.82 -7.78
C TYR A 64 -3.87 -3.14 -7.58
N LEU A 65 -4.52 -4.14 -6.97
CA LEU A 65 -3.88 -5.43 -6.69
C LEU A 65 -3.57 -6.20 -7.99
N ASN A 66 -4.49 -6.20 -8.95
CA ASN A 66 -4.24 -6.83 -10.26
C ASN A 66 -3.16 -6.08 -11.04
N PHE A 67 -3.10 -4.74 -10.96
CA PHE A 67 -2.03 -3.97 -11.57
C PHE A 67 -0.67 -4.25 -10.93
N MET A 68 -0.59 -4.37 -9.61
CA MET A 68 0.64 -4.80 -8.92
C MET A 68 1.10 -6.19 -9.39
N ALA A 69 0.17 -7.16 -9.49
CA ALA A 69 0.47 -8.49 -9.99
C ALA A 69 0.96 -8.45 -11.44
N HIS A 70 0.32 -7.64 -12.29
CA HIS A 70 0.74 -7.43 -13.68
C HIS A 70 2.17 -6.89 -13.77
N LEU A 71 2.50 -5.85 -13.02
CA LEU A 71 3.85 -5.27 -12.97
C LEU A 71 4.89 -6.29 -12.50
N ALA A 72 4.60 -7.03 -11.42
CA ALA A 72 5.49 -8.06 -10.90
C ALA A 72 5.71 -9.19 -11.93
N ASN A 73 4.68 -9.57 -12.70
CA ASN A 73 4.79 -10.56 -13.79
C ASN A 73 5.63 -10.06 -14.96
N HIS A 74 5.75 -8.74 -15.15
CA HIS A 74 6.63 -8.12 -16.14
C HIS A 74 8.03 -7.82 -15.61
N GLY A 75 8.42 -8.41 -14.47
CA GLY A 75 9.76 -8.26 -13.90
C GLY A 75 10.04 -6.91 -13.25
N ILE A 76 9.00 -6.11 -12.97
CA ILE A 76 9.15 -4.89 -12.19
C ILE A 76 9.33 -5.26 -10.72
N PRO A 77 10.39 -4.78 -10.04
CA PRO A 77 10.64 -5.04 -8.63
C PRO A 77 9.64 -4.26 -7.75
N CYS A 78 8.45 -4.78 -7.64
CA CYS A 78 7.37 -4.26 -6.78
C CYS A 78 6.82 -5.41 -5.92
N PRO A 79 6.14 -5.11 -4.79
CA PRO A 79 5.49 -6.15 -3.99
C PRO A 79 4.51 -6.96 -4.85
N ARG A 80 4.61 -8.28 -4.78
CA ARG A 80 3.70 -9.19 -5.50
C ARG A 80 2.52 -9.53 -4.60
N PRO A 81 1.28 -9.27 -5.01
CA PRO A 81 0.11 -9.75 -4.28
C PRO A 81 0.09 -11.29 -4.24
N ILE A 82 -0.23 -11.83 -3.08
CA ILE A 82 -0.36 -13.27 -2.84
C ILE A 82 -1.83 -13.64 -2.96
N ALA A 83 -2.14 -14.57 -3.85
CA ALA A 83 -3.51 -15.06 -4.01
C ALA A 83 -3.87 -16.00 -2.85
N ASN A 84 -5.11 -15.92 -2.38
CA ASN A 84 -5.66 -16.91 -1.47
C ASN A 84 -6.02 -18.22 -2.21
N LEU A 85 -6.50 -19.22 -1.49
CA LEU A 85 -6.88 -20.52 -2.04
C LEU A 85 -8.05 -20.46 -3.05
N GLN A 86 -8.80 -19.34 -3.08
CA GLN A 86 -9.82 -19.05 -4.06
C GLN A 86 -9.29 -18.22 -5.26
N ASN A 87 -7.97 -18.10 -5.37
CA ASN A 87 -7.27 -17.30 -6.40
C ASN A 87 -7.66 -15.80 -6.40
N GLN A 88 -7.88 -15.23 -5.22
CA GLN A 88 -8.20 -13.82 -5.03
C GLN A 88 -7.07 -13.12 -4.27
N TYR A 89 -6.69 -11.91 -4.69
CA TYR A 89 -5.69 -11.08 -4.00
C TYR A 89 -6.28 -10.28 -2.84
N LEU A 90 -7.59 -10.15 -2.77
CA LEU A 90 -8.30 -9.41 -1.74
C LEU A 90 -9.08 -10.37 -0.85
N GLY A 91 -8.85 -10.26 0.45
CA GLY A 91 -9.62 -10.90 1.50
C GLY A 91 -10.22 -9.87 2.45
N ALA A 92 -10.72 -10.35 3.58
CA ALA A 92 -11.24 -9.50 4.65
C ALA A 92 -10.66 -9.92 6.00
N LEU A 93 -10.19 -8.95 6.78
CA LEU A 93 -9.72 -9.15 8.15
C LEU A 93 -10.25 -8.00 9.03
N LYS A 94 -10.82 -8.33 10.20
CA LYS A 94 -11.44 -7.33 11.10
C LYS A 94 -12.56 -6.52 10.41
N ASN A 95 -13.34 -7.17 9.55
CA ASN A 95 -14.40 -6.55 8.74
C ASN A 95 -13.89 -5.43 7.78
N LYS A 96 -12.61 -5.44 7.44
CA LYS A 96 -11.99 -4.51 6.50
C LYS A 96 -11.35 -5.26 5.35
N PRO A 97 -11.25 -4.66 4.16
CA PRO A 97 -10.49 -5.26 3.07
C PRO A 97 -9.04 -5.42 3.48
N ALA A 98 -8.46 -6.56 3.15
CA ALA A 98 -7.06 -6.87 3.47
C ALA A 98 -6.40 -7.64 2.33
N SER A 99 -5.10 -7.43 2.14
CA SER A 99 -4.29 -8.16 1.18
C SER A 99 -2.95 -8.55 1.77
N LEU A 100 -2.40 -9.65 1.29
CA LEU A 100 -1.04 -10.09 1.58
C LEU A 100 -0.18 -9.84 0.35
N VAL A 101 1.01 -9.25 0.54
CA VAL A 101 1.97 -9.04 -0.54
C VAL A 101 3.35 -9.53 -0.12
N SER A 102 4.21 -9.86 -1.09
CA SER A 102 5.60 -10.20 -0.79
C SER A 102 6.33 -9.00 -0.19
N LYS A 103 7.15 -9.23 0.82
CA LYS A 103 8.05 -8.22 1.35
C LYS A 103 9.21 -8.04 0.37
N LEU A 104 9.55 -6.79 0.06
CA LEU A 104 10.75 -6.46 -0.69
C LEU A 104 11.93 -6.30 0.26
N GLU A 105 13.08 -6.78 -0.17
CA GLU A 105 14.34 -6.51 0.50
C GLU A 105 14.86 -5.13 0.17
N GLY A 106 15.57 -4.51 1.09
CA GLY A 106 16.21 -3.22 0.89
C GLY A 106 16.12 -2.30 2.11
N THR A 107 16.79 -1.18 1.99
CA THR A 107 16.83 -0.14 3.01
C THR A 107 16.56 1.23 2.38
N SER A 108 15.98 2.13 3.17
CA SER A 108 15.74 3.51 2.76
C SER A 108 17.06 4.26 2.56
N VAL A 109 17.18 4.97 1.43
CA VAL A 109 18.32 5.82 1.12
C VAL A 109 17.98 7.25 1.51
N LEU A 110 18.53 7.72 2.64
CA LEU A 110 18.24 9.06 3.16
C LEU A 110 18.90 10.18 2.33
N LYS A 111 20.05 9.90 1.71
CA LYS A 111 20.78 10.86 0.85
C LYS A 111 21.00 10.23 -0.53
N PRO A 112 20.06 10.39 -1.46
CA PRO A 112 20.20 9.82 -2.79
C PRO A 112 21.35 10.48 -3.57
N SER A 113 22.12 9.67 -4.28
CA SER A 113 23.15 10.12 -5.23
C SER A 113 22.57 10.22 -6.64
N PRO A 114 23.27 10.87 -7.60
CA PRO A 114 22.86 10.88 -9.02
C PRO A 114 22.62 9.48 -9.59
N LEU A 115 23.40 8.48 -9.17
CA LEU A 115 23.21 7.09 -9.60
C LEU A 115 21.87 6.51 -9.12
N HIS A 116 21.42 6.86 -7.92
CA HIS A 116 20.09 6.47 -7.44
C HIS A 116 18.98 7.08 -8.32
N CYS A 117 19.12 8.35 -8.70
CA CYS A 117 18.17 9.02 -9.58
C CYS A 117 18.09 8.34 -10.95
N VAL A 118 19.24 7.97 -11.55
CA VAL A 118 19.28 7.23 -12.81
C VAL A 118 18.57 5.88 -12.69
N LYS A 119 18.84 5.12 -11.61
CA LYS A 119 18.20 3.81 -11.38
C LYS A 119 16.69 3.94 -11.21
N VAL A 120 16.23 4.92 -10.43
CA VAL A 120 14.79 5.17 -10.23
C VAL A 120 14.14 5.61 -11.54
N GLY A 121 14.77 6.50 -12.32
CA GLY A 121 14.28 6.93 -13.62
C GLY A 121 14.10 5.76 -14.59
N LYS A 122 15.09 4.86 -14.66
CA LYS A 122 15.01 3.62 -15.46
C LYS A 122 13.89 2.71 -15.00
N LEU A 123 13.73 2.53 -13.67
CA LEU A 123 12.67 1.71 -13.11
C LEU A 123 11.29 2.28 -13.45
N LEU A 124 11.08 3.59 -13.30
CA LEU A 124 9.83 4.26 -13.67
C LEU A 124 9.52 4.11 -15.16
N ALA A 125 10.51 4.26 -16.04
CA ALA A 125 10.32 4.04 -17.47
C ALA A 125 9.87 2.60 -17.77
N ASN A 126 10.51 1.61 -17.17
CA ASN A 126 10.13 0.19 -17.33
C ASN A 126 8.71 -0.08 -16.79
N MET A 127 8.37 0.51 -15.63
CA MET A 127 7.03 0.41 -15.06
C MET A 127 5.96 1.00 -16.00
N HIS A 128 6.22 2.16 -16.60
CA HIS A 128 5.32 2.77 -17.58
C HIS A 128 5.17 1.90 -18.83
N LEU A 129 6.26 1.31 -19.33
CA LEU A 129 6.22 0.41 -20.48
C LEU A 129 5.41 -0.85 -20.19
N ALA A 130 5.65 -1.49 -19.03
CA ALA A 130 4.87 -2.64 -18.59
C ALA A 130 3.39 -2.28 -18.38
N GLY A 131 3.10 -1.10 -17.84
CA GLY A 131 1.73 -0.62 -17.61
C GLY A 131 0.90 -0.43 -18.89
N LYS A 132 1.54 -0.19 -20.04
CA LYS A 132 0.82 -0.05 -21.32
C LYS A 132 0.07 -1.32 -21.75
N SER A 133 0.54 -2.48 -21.34
CA SER A 133 -0.09 -3.78 -21.65
C SER A 133 -1.17 -4.18 -20.64
N TYR A 134 -1.40 -3.38 -19.58
CA TYR A 134 -2.45 -3.66 -18.63
C TYR A 134 -3.83 -3.37 -19.23
N PRO A 135 -4.76 -4.36 -19.23
CA PRO A 135 -5.98 -4.27 -20.03
C PRO A 135 -7.07 -3.39 -19.40
N LEU A 136 -6.94 -3.04 -18.11
CA LEU A 136 -7.93 -2.25 -17.40
C LEU A 136 -7.50 -0.78 -17.32
N ASN A 137 -8.48 0.11 -17.42
CA ASN A 137 -8.29 1.54 -17.21
C ASN A 137 -9.05 2.01 -15.97
N MET A 138 -8.50 2.97 -15.27
CA MET A 138 -9.13 3.66 -14.17
C MET A 138 -8.81 5.14 -14.25
N ASP A 139 -9.81 5.98 -14.07
CA ASP A 139 -9.58 7.42 -13.96
C ASP A 139 -8.71 7.72 -12.75
N ASN A 140 -7.79 8.67 -12.88
CA ASN A 140 -6.93 9.06 -11.78
C ASN A 140 -7.75 9.78 -10.68
N PRO A 141 -8.01 9.12 -9.53
CA PRO A 141 -8.83 9.70 -8.46
C PRO A 141 -8.16 10.94 -7.82
N ARG A 142 -6.85 11.11 -8.02
CA ARG A 142 -6.06 12.27 -7.57
C ARG A 142 -5.58 13.14 -8.73
N GLY A 143 -6.37 13.19 -9.80
CA GLY A 143 -6.14 14.01 -10.98
C GLY A 143 -6.36 15.52 -10.76
N PRO A 144 -6.41 16.32 -11.84
CA PRO A 144 -6.54 17.78 -11.77
C PRO A 144 -7.75 18.28 -10.96
N ALA A 145 -8.89 17.59 -11.05
CA ALA A 145 -10.11 17.92 -10.30
C ALA A 145 -9.89 17.77 -8.77
N TRP A 146 -9.31 16.65 -8.35
CA TRP A 146 -8.97 16.43 -6.94
C TRP A 146 -7.99 17.48 -6.42
N ARG A 147 -6.97 17.86 -7.20
CA ARG A 147 -6.00 18.88 -6.79
C ARG A 147 -6.66 20.24 -6.50
N LYS A 148 -7.64 20.64 -7.30
CA LYS A 148 -8.41 21.87 -7.06
C LYS A 148 -9.18 21.82 -5.74
N ILE A 149 -9.82 20.69 -5.44
CA ILE A 149 -10.58 20.49 -4.19
C ILE A 149 -9.62 20.47 -2.98
N ALA A 150 -8.51 19.73 -3.09
CA ALA A 150 -7.51 19.63 -2.03
C ALA A 150 -6.85 20.99 -1.74
N ALA A 151 -6.49 21.75 -2.78
CA ALA A 151 -5.92 23.10 -2.63
C ALA A 151 -6.88 24.04 -1.90
N ALA A 152 -8.18 24.02 -2.23
CA ALA A 152 -9.18 24.85 -1.55
C ALA A 152 -9.25 24.52 -0.05
N LYS A 153 -9.24 23.22 0.32
CA LYS A 153 -9.27 22.80 1.74
C LYS A 153 -8.02 23.23 2.50
N VAL A 154 -6.83 23.07 1.90
CA VAL A 154 -5.56 23.50 2.51
C VAL A 154 -5.58 25.03 2.74
N TRP A 155 -6.05 25.78 1.77
CA TRP A 155 -6.17 27.25 1.87
C TRP A 155 -7.09 27.69 3.00
N GLU A 156 -8.23 27.01 3.21
CA GLU A 156 -9.14 27.29 4.33
C GLU A 156 -8.49 27.00 5.70
N LEU A 157 -7.71 25.90 5.81
CA LEU A 157 -7.00 25.55 7.04
C LEU A 157 -5.91 26.58 7.37
N ASP A 158 -5.16 27.03 6.38
CA ASP A 158 -4.09 28.02 6.55
C ASP A 158 -4.67 29.37 7.01
N ARG A 159 -5.77 29.83 6.41
CA ARG A 159 -6.47 31.06 6.84
C ARG A 159 -7.00 30.99 8.28
N LYS A 160 -7.47 29.82 8.73
CA LYS A 160 -7.91 29.62 10.12
C LYS A 160 -6.73 29.67 11.08
N SER A 161 -5.62 29.04 10.74
CA SER A 161 -4.37 29.06 11.51
C SER A 161 -3.83 30.48 11.67
N THR A 162 -3.80 31.26 10.60
CA THR A 162 -3.32 32.65 10.61
C THR A 162 -4.20 33.55 11.47
N ARG A 163 -5.53 33.36 11.47
CA ARG A 163 -6.47 34.15 12.33
C ARG A 163 -6.30 33.82 13.82
N LEU A 164 -6.04 32.57 14.18
CA LEU A 164 -5.80 32.15 15.56
C LEU A 164 -4.51 32.76 16.14
N ASN A 165 -3.46 32.89 15.32
CA ASN A 165 -2.20 33.48 15.73
C ASN A 165 -2.28 35.04 15.85
N SER A 166 -3.17 35.70 15.11
CA SER A 166 -3.34 37.15 15.18
C SER A 166 -4.25 37.62 16.33
N SER A 167 -4.97 36.71 17.01
CA SER A 167 -5.83 37.03 18.15
C SER A 167 -5.11 36.96 19.51
N HIS A 168 -3.81 36.64 19.53
CA HIS A 168 -2.97 36.55 20.74
C HIS A 168 -1.83 37.59 20.77
N GLY A 169 -1.91 38.63 19.93
CA GLY A 169 -0.98 39.77 19.92
C GLY A 169 -1.54 41.00 20.61
#